data_44e012091710c4fee2f8d151fa9cc484
#
_entry.id   44e012091710c4fee2f8d151fa9cc484
#
_cell.length_a   1.000
_cell.length_b   1.000
_cell.length_c   1.000
_cell.angle_alpha   90.00
_cell.angle_beta   90.00
_cell.angle_gamma   90.00
#
_symmetry.space_group_name_H-M   'P 1'
#
loop_
_entity.id
_entity.type
_entity.pdbx_description
1 polymer ?
#
loop_
_entity_poly.entity_id
_entity_poly.type
_entity_poly.pdbx_seq_one_letter_code
_entity_poly.pdbx_strand_id
1 'polypeptide(L)'
;MSLTLLPAVDVADGRAVRLVQGALGSESVYGDPLEAALAWQQDGAEWIHLVDLDAAFGRGTNAHLLAEVVRQLDVKVELSGGIRDDESLRAALGTGAARVNIGTAALEDPVWCDRVVGEYGDRVAIGLDVRGRTLSARGWTRDGGDLYEVLERLDKAGASRYVVTDITKDGTMRGPNLDLLREVCGRTDRPVIASGGVSTLDDLRALAGLESVGVEGVIAGKALYAGAFTVAEALRTLAEA
;
A
#
# COMPACT_ATOMS: atom_id res chain seq x y z
N MET A 1 -9.75 -2.37 18.26
CA MET A 1 -10.22 -1.68 17.02
C MET A 1 -10.15 -2.70 15.92
N SER A 2 -11.07 -2.74 14.96
CA SER A 2 -10.96 -3.72 13.87
C SER A 2 -9.92 -3.27 12.84
N LEU A 3 -9.26 -4.24 12.21
CA LEU A 3 -8.26 -4.01 11.16
C LEU A 3 -8.86 -3.21 9.99
N THR A 4 -8.18 -2.16 9.55
CA THR A 4 -8.64 -1.34 8.42
C THR A 4 -8.42 -2.09 7.09
N LEU A 5 -9.46 -2.24 6.28
CA LEU A 5 -9.34 -2.74 4.91
C LEU A 5 -9.05 -1.57 3.95
N LEU A 6 -8.02 -1.73 3.11
CA LEU A 6 -7.68 -0.82 2.02
C LEU A 6 -7.76 -1.59 0.69
N PRO A 7 -8.92 -1.59 0.01
CA PRO A 7 -8.98 -2.10 -1.36
C PRO A 7 -8.03 -1.35 -2.28
N ALA A 8 -7.27 -2.07 -3.12
CA ALA A 8 -6.24 -1.47 -3.96
C ALA A 8 -6.72 -1.27 -5.39
N VAL A 9 -6.48 -0.06 -5.91
CA VAL A 9 -6.64 0.28 -7.33
C VAL A 9 -5.28 0.71 -7.88
N ASP A 10 -4.65 -0.16 -8.66
CA ASP A 10 -3.40 0.14 -9.35
C ASP A 10 -3.73 0.67 -10.74
N VAL A 11 -3.06 1.73 -11.15
CA VAL A 11 -3.30 2.40 -12.44
C VAL A 11 -2.05 2.36 -13.30
N ALA A 12 -2.20 1.80 -14.51
CA ALA A 12 -1.20 1.85 -15.57
C ALA A 12 -1.88 2.17 -16.90
N ASP A 13 -1.28 3.05 -17.68
CA ASP A 13 -1.80 3.50 -18.99
C ASP A 13 -3.28 3.93 -18.90
N GLY A 14 -3.62 4.66 -17.84
CA GLY A 14 -4.97 5.17 -17.58
C GLY A 14 -6.02 4.13 -17.22
N ARG A 15 -5.63 2.89 -16.88
CA ARG A 15 -6.55 1.78 -16.60
C ARG A 15 -6.25 1.16 -15.24
N ALA A 16 -7.30 0.64 -14.59
CA ALA A 16 -7.14 -0.21 -13.42
C ALA A 16 -6.54 -1.55 -13.85
N VAL A 17 -5.42 -1.93 -13.21
CA VAL A 17 -4.67 -3.15 -13.52
C VAL A 17 -4.23 -3.89 -12.26
N ARG A 18 -3.82 -5.14 -12.42
CA ARG A 18 -3.10 -5.89 -11.38
C ARG A 18 -1.91 -6.60 -11.97
N LEU A 19 -0.77 -6.45 -11.33
CA LEU A 19 0.45 -7.18 -11.65
C LEU A 19 0.54 -8.50 -10.86
N VAL A 20 1.37 -9.41 -11.31
CA VAL A 20 1.83 -10.56 -10.53
C VAL A 20 3.27 -10.33 -10.15
N GLN A 21 3.55 -10.24 -8.85
CA GLN A 21 4.89 -9.97 -8.29
C GLN A 21 5.57 -8.73 -8.93
N GLY A 22 4.79 -7.71 -9.28
CA GLY A 22 5.27 -6.49 -9.95
C GLY A 22 5.85 -6.69 -11.34
N ALA A 23 5.68 -7.87 -11.95
CA ALA A 23 6.27 -8.17 -13.24
C ALA A 23 5.55 -7.40 -14.35
N LEU A 24 6.29 -6.53 -15.06
CA LEU A 24 5.80 -5.84 -16.24
C LEU A 24 5.45 -6.86 -17.33
N GLY A 25 4.31 -6.66 -18.00
CA GLY A 25 3.77 -7.60 -18.99
C GLY A 25 2.89 -8.70 -18.39
N SER A 26 2.69 -8.72 -17.06
CA SER A 26 1.76 -9.63 -16.38
C SER A 26 0.41 -8.98 -16.06
N GLU A 27 0.16 -7.78 -16.59
CA GLU A 27 -1.01 -6.98 -16.27
C GLU A 27 -2.31 -7.67 -16.67
N SER A 28 -3.23 -7.81 -15.71
CA SER A 28 -4.64 -8.03 -15.98
C SER A 28 -5.35 -6.68 -15.91
N VAL A 29 -6.10 -6.31 -16.93
CA VAL A 29 -6.83 -5.05 -17.02
C VAL A 29 -8.25 -5.24 -16.51
N TYR A 30 -8.71 -4.31 -15.64
CA TYR A 30 -10.03 -4.38 -15.00
C TYR A 30 -10.93 -3.17 -15.30
N GLY A 31 -10.52 -2.28 -16.21
CA GLY A 31 -11.36 -1.18 -16.68
C GLY A 31 -10.97 0.19 -16.14
N ASP A 32 -11.97 0.99 -15.83
CA ASP A 32 -11.79 2.38 -15.37
C ASP A 32 -11.42 2.42 -13.88
N PRO A 33 -10.36 3.17 -13.47
CA PRO A 33 -9.95 3.25 -12.06
C PRO A 33 -11.00 3.90 -11.16
N LEU A 34 -11.74 4.90 -11.65
CA LEU A 34 -12.79 5.55 -10.90
C LEU A 34 -13.97 4.61 -10.65
N GLU A 35 -14.40 3.87 -11.67
CA GLU A 35 -15.47 2.87 -11.53
C GLU A 35 -15.08 1.81 -10.50
N ALA A 36 -13.83 1.31 -10.53
CA ALA A 36 -13.34 0.35 -9.55
C ALA A 36 -13.35 0.92 -8.13
N ALA A 37 -12.84 2.14 -7.93
CA ALA A 37 -12.79 2.79 -6.63
C ALA A 37 -14.19 3.09 -6.07
N LEU A 38 -15.12 3.55 -6.92
CA LEU A 38 -16.51 3.80 -6.54
C LEU A 38 -17.24 2.49 -6.16
N ALA A 39 -16.97 1.40 -6.86
CA ALA A 39 -17.53 0.10 -6.50
C ALA A 39 -17.08 -0.35 -5.10
N TRP A 40 -15.78 -0.20 -4.78
CA TRP A 40 -15.28 -0.49 -3.43
C TRP A 40 -15.89 0.42 -2.36
N GLN A 41 -16.06 1.71 -2.64
CA GLN A 41 -16.74 2.65 -1.75
C GLN A 41 -18.21 2.24 -1.52
N GLN A 42 -18.94 1.89 -2.57
CA GLN A 42 -20.34 1.44 -2.47
C GLN A 42 -20.49 0.15 -1.65
N ASP A 43 -19.50 -0.73 -1.72
CA ASP A 43 -19.42 -1.96 -0.92
C ASP A 43 -19.02 -1.71 0.54
N GLY A 44 -18.78 -0.46 0.92
CA GLY A 44 -18.54 -0.02 2.31
C GLY A 44 -17.09 0.22 2.70
N ALA A 45 -16.14 0.23 1.75
CA ALA A 45 -14.75 0.58 2.07
C ALA A 45 -14.66 2.01 2.62
N GLU A 46 -13.91 2.20 3.71
CA GLU A 46 -13.62 3.52 4.29
C GLU A 46 -12.29 4.09 3.78
N TRP A 47 -11.47 3.26 3.20
CA TRP A 47 -10.18 3.60 2.60
C TRP A 47 -10.03 2.96 1.23
N ILE A 48 -9.31 3.64 0.34
CA ILE A 48 -8.82 3.09 -0.93
C ILE A 48 -7.30 3.29 -0.99
N HIS A 49 -6.56 2.25 -1.36
CA HIS A 49 -5.15 2.34 -1.71
C HIS A 49 -5.03 2.53 -3.22
N LEU A 50 -4.65 3.73 -3.68
CA LEU A 50 -4.60 4.13 -5.08
C LEU A 50 -3.15 4.30 -5.54
N VAL A 51 -2.73 3.62 -6.60
CA VAL A 51 -1.33 3.55 -7.03
C VAL A 51 -1.13 4.00 -8.46
N ASP A 52 -0.23 4.97 -8.69
CA ASP A 52 0.29 5.29 -10.03
C ASP A 52 1.48 4.37 -10.36
N LEU A 53 1.23 3.28 -11.07
CA LEU A 53 2.28 2.35 -11.47
C LEU A 53 3.24 2.95 -12.50
N ASP A 54 2.76 3.78 -13.43
CA ASP A 54 3.62 4.38 -14.44
C ASP A 54 4.62 5.35 -13.79
N ALA A 55 4.18 6.13 -12.80
CA ALA A 55 5.06 6.98 -12.01
C ALA A 55 6.02 6.16 -11.13
N ALA A 56 5.54 5.06 -10.53
CA ALA A 56 6.38 4.17 -9.72
C ALA A 56 7.52 3.54 -10.54
N PHE A 57 7.22 3.13 -11.77
CA PHE A 57 8.20 2.54 -12.70
C PHE A 57 8.98 3.58 -13.52
N GLY A 58 8.65 4.88 -13.42
CA GLY A 58 9.30 5.94 -14.20
C GLY A 58 8.99 5.91 -15.70
N ARG A 59 7.79 5.44 -16.08
CA ARG A 59 7.34 5.30 -17.48
C ARG A 59 6.36 6.40 -17.91
N GLY A 60 6.03 7.30 -17.02
CA GLY A 60 5.02 8.34 -17.23
C GLY A 60 4.31 8.67 -15.94
N THR A 61 3.09 9.18 -16.02
CA THR A 61 2.27 9.46 -14.84
C THR A 61 0.79 9.47 -15.18
N ASN A 62 -0.03 9.01 -14.24
CA ASN A 62 -1.49 9.11 -14.24
C ASN A 62 -1.98 10.18 -13.23
N ALA A 63 -1.10 11.06 -12.76
CA ALA A 63 -1.39 11.99 -11.65
C ALA A 63 -2.69 12.78 -11.83
N HIS A 64 -2.98 13.24 -13.06
CA HIS A 64 -4.22 13.97 -13.33
C HIS A 64 -5.47 13.10 -13.14
N LEU A 65 -5.43 11.86 -13.64
CA LEU A 65 -6.51 10.89 -13.46
C LEU A 65 -6.69 10.51 -11.99
N LEU A 66 -5.59 10.26 -11.28
CA LEU A 66 -5.66 9.91 -9.85
C LEU A 66 -6.20 11.08 -9.01
N ALA A 67 -5.83 12.32 -9.34
CA ALA A 67 -6.40 13.50 -8.70
C ALA A 67 -7.91 13.62 -8.93
N GLU A 68 -8.39 13.21 -10.09
CA GLU A 68 -9.82 13.17 -10.37
C GLU A 68 -10.52 12.07 -9.57
N VAL A 69 -9.95 10.87 -9.52
CA VAL A 69 -10.46 9.76 -8.70
C VAL A 69 -10.58 10.18 -7.24
N VAL A 70 -9.51 10.76 -6.66
CA VAL A 70 -9.52 11.20 -5.26
C VAL A 70 -10.63 12.23 -4.99
N ARG A 71 -10.87 13.18 -5.92
CA ARG A 71 -11.91 14.21 -5.73
C ARG A 71 -13.34 13.68 -5.80
N GLN A 72 -13.56 12.54 -6.44
CA GLN A 72 -14.89 11.93 -6.60
C GLN A 72 -15.23 10.91 -5.52
N LEU A 73 -14.27 10.56 -4.67
CA LEU A 73 -14.48 9.63 -3.56
C LEU A 73 -14.83 10.39 -2.28
N ASP A 74 -15.80 9.87 -1.54
CA ASP A 74 -16.18 10.35 -0.20
C ASP A 74 -15.42 9.61 0.92
N VAL A 75 -14.53 8.68 0.56
CA VAL A 75 -13.72 7.88 1.48
C VAL A 75 -12.27 8.34 1.50
N LYS A 76 -11.52 7.93 2.49
CA LYS A 76 -10.10 8.26 2.61
C LYS A 76 -9.29 7.54 1.53
N VAL A 77 -8.32 8.25 0.95
CA VAL A 77 -7.40 7.67 -0.04
C VAL A 77 -5.97 7.71 0.49
N GLU A 78 -5.28 6.58 0.42
CA GLU A 78 -3.84 6.47 0.50
C GLU A 78 -3.28 6.43 -0.92
N LEU A 79 -2.59 7.50 -1.34
CA LEU A 79 -2.05 7.63 -2.69
C LEU A 79 -0.59 7.21 -2.74
N SER A 80 -0.23 6.36 -3.69
CA SER A 80 1.10 5.80 -3.87
C SER A 80 1.58 5.92 -5.32
N GLY A 81 2.90 5.82 -5.50
CA GLY A 81 3.54 5.82 -6.82
C GLY A 81 4.16 7.17 -7.21
N GLY A 82 5.45 7.16 -7.53
CA GLY A 82 6.16 8.31 -8.10
C GLY A 82 6.48 9.47 -7.15
N ILE A 83 6.23 9.36 -5.85
CA ILE A 83 6.50 10.42 -4.86
C ILE A 83 7.97 10.36 -4.46
N ARG A 84 8.78 11.35 -4.90
CA ARG A 84 10.26 11.31 -4.78
C ARG A 84 10.91 12.62 -4.33
N ASP A 85 10.15 13.71 -4.32
CA ASP A 85 10.60 15.06 -4.00
C ASP A 85 9.45 15.91 -3.46
N ASP A 86 9.76 17.14 -3.08
CA ASP A 86 8.78 18.08 -2.53
C ASP A 86 7.69 18.47 -3.54
N GLU A 87 7.97 18.45 -4.82
CA GLU A 87 6.99 18.79 -5.86
C GLU A 87 5.95 17.67 -5.99
N SER A 88 6.40 16.43 -6.18
CA SER A 88 5.54 15.25 -6.27
C SER A 88 4.78 15.00 -4.96
N LEU A 89 5.40 15.22 -3.81
CA LEU A 89 4.74 15.11 -2.51
C LEU A 89 3.61 16.15 -2.35
N ARG A 90 3.89 17.43 -2.64
CA ARG A 90 2.88 18.50 -2.57
C ARG A 90 1.75 18.28 -3.58
N ALA A 91 2.07 17.82 -4.78
CA ALA A 91 1.07 17.49 -5.79
C ALA A 91 0.16 16.35 -5.31
N ALA A 92 0.72 15.26 -4.77
CA ALA A 92 -0.04 14.13 -4.26
C ALA A 92 -0.94 14.53 -3.07
N LEU A 93 -0.40 15.24 -2.07
CA LEU A 93 -1.18 15.74 -0.93
C LEU A 93 -2.23 16.78 -1.34
N GLY A 94 -1.94 17.58 -2.38
CA GLY A 94 -2.84 18.58 -2.94
C GLY A 94 -4.06 18.00 -3.67
N THR A 95 -4.08 16.73 -4.00
CA THR A 95 -5.26 16.04 -4.57
C THR A 95 -6.41 15.94 -3.58
N GLY A 96 -6.13 16.04 -2.28
CA GLY A 96 -7.07 15.76 -1.19
C GLY A 96 -6.89 14.36 -0.59
N ALA A 97 -5.90 13.58 -1.04
CA ALA A 97 -5.58 12.30 -0.44
C ALA A 97 -5.33 12.45 1.07
N ALA A 98 -5.91 11.56 1.86
CA ALA A 98 -5.79 11.59 3.31
C ALA A 98 -4.34 11.29 3.73
N ARG A 99 -3.65 10.44 2.96
CA ARG A 99 -2.28 10.01 3.21
C ARG A 99 -1.59 9.66 1.90
N VAL A 100 -0.28 9.80 1.87
CA VAL A 100 0.58 9.31 0.78
C VAL A 100 1.50 8.22 1.27
N ASN A 101 1.86 7.28 0.38
CA ASN A 101 2.81 6.20 0.66
C ASN A 101 4.11 6.42 -0.13
N ILE A 102 5.23 6.60 0.56
CA ILE A 102 6.54 6.84 -0.02
C ILE A 102 7.35 5.53 0.04
N GLY A 103 7.67 4.97 -1.10
CA GLY A 103 8.48 3.75 -1.21
C GLY A 103 9.95 4.06 -1.53
N THR A 104 10.32 4.00 -2.80
CA THR A 104 11.70 4.12 -3.30
C THR A 104 12.47 5.31 -2.72
N ALA A 105 11.85 6.49 -2.62
CA ALA A 105 12.55 7.68 -2.12
C ALA A 105 12.98 7.57 -0.65
N ALA A 106 12.26 6.79 0.16
CA ALA A 106 12.67 6.52 1.54
C ALA A 106 14.00 5.76 1.63
N LEU A 107 14.37 5.05 0.57
CA LEU A 107 15.62 4.28 0.47
C LEU A 107 16.71 5.05 -0.26
N GLU A 108 16.37 5.79 -1.31
CA GLU A 108 17.34 6.49 -2.19
C GLU A 108 17.71 7.88 -1.67
N ASP A 109 16.82 8.59 -0.98
CA ASP A 109 17.08 9.89 -0.34
C ASP A 109 16.65 9.89 1.14
N PRO A 110 17.45 9.28 2.02
CA PRO A 110 17.13 9.22 3.44
C PRO A 110 16.99 10.60 4.10
N VAL A 111 17.77 11.58 3.69
CA VAL A 111 17.74 12.93 4.29
C VAL A 111 16.44 13.64 3.97
N TRP A 112 15.97 13.55 2.73
CA TRP A 112 14.67 14.07 2.34
C TRP A 112 13.54 13.34 3.06
N CYS A 113 13.59 12.01 3.10
CA CYS A 113 12.57 11.19 3.74
C CYS A 113 12.45 11.51 5.24
N ASP A 114 13.58 11.58 5.96
CA ASP A 114 13.60 11.85 7.40
C ASP A 114 12.97 13.23 7.72
N ARG A 115 13.24 14.26 6.89
CA ARG A 115 12.58 15.55 6.99
C ARG A 115 11.07 15.46 6.74
N VAL A 116 10.66 14.76 5.68
CA VAL A 116 9.26 14.63 5.28
C VAL A 116 8.42 13.90 6.33
N VAL A 117 8.91 12.81 6.91
CA VAL A 117 8.17 12.09 7.95
C VAL A 117 7.98 12.94 9.21
N GLY A 118 8.99 13.76 9.56
CA GLY A 118 8.89 14.71 10.67
C GLY A 118 7.94 15.88 10.42
N GLU A 119 7.86 16.36 9.18
CA GLU A 119 7.03 17.51 8.79
C GLU A 119 5.56 17.14 8.60
N TYR A 120 5.27 16.01 7.97
CA TYR A 120 3.92 15.62 7.55
C TYR A 120 3.25 14.57 8.45
N GLY A 121 4.02 13.90 9.34
CA GLY A 121 3.47 12.98 10.34
C GLY A 121 2.54 11.91 9.74
N ASP A 122 1.33 11.81 10.27
CA ASP A 122 0.33 10.82 9.87
C ASP A 122 -0.14 10.91 8.40
N ARG A 123 0.18 11.99 7.73
CA ARG A 123 -0.10 12.12 6.29
C ARG A 123 0.89 11.38 5.39
N VAL A 124 1.93 10.80 5.97
CA VAL A 124 2.95 10.03 5.24
C VAL A 124 3.07 8.63 5.84
N ALA A 125 2.86 7.62 5.01
CA ALA A 125 3.25 6.24 5.27
C ALA A 125 4.55 5.92 4.52
N ILE A 126 5.34 4.97 5.02
CA ILE A 126 6.53 4.48 4.33
C ILE A 126 6.27 3.07 3.81
N GLY A 127 6.39 2.92 2.48
CA GLY A 127 6.30 1.63 1.81
C GLY A 127 7.62 0.86 1.89
N LEU A 128 7.55 -0.32 2.45
CA LEU A 128 8.67 -1.26 2.59
C LEU A 128 8.36 -2.50 1.75
N ASP A 129 8.91 -2.57 0.56
CA ASP A 129 8.76 -3.70 -0.36
C ASP A 129 9.86 -4.71 -0.09
N VAL A 130 9.50 -5.90 0.43
CA VAL A 130 10.42 -6.84 1.04
C VAL A 130 10.53 -8.12 0.20
N ARG A 131 11.77 -8.57 -0.02
CA ARG A 131 12.10 -9.91 -0.52
C ARG A 131 13.00 -10.61 0.50
N GLY A 132 12.42 -11.51 1.28
CA GLY A 132 13.11 -12.12 2.42
C GLY A 132 13.42 -11.06 3.49
N ARG A 133 14.67 -10.59 3.57
CA ARG A 133 15.12 -9.54 4.47
C ARG A 133 15.63 -8.29 3.74
N THR A 134 15.65 -8.33 2.42
CA THR A 134 16.14 -7.25 1.59
C THR A 134 14.99 -6.38 1.12
N LEU A 135 15.13 -5.07 1.25
CA LEU A 135 14.21 -4.10 0.68
C LEU A 135 14.45 -3.95 -0.83
N SER A 136 13.40 -3.65 -1.56
CA SER A 136 13.44 -3.42 -2.99
C SER A 136 12.99 -2.00 -3.32
N ALA A 137 13.64 -1.41 -4.32
CA ALA A 137 13.36 -0.07 -4.83
C ALA A 137 13.07 -0.09 -6.33
N ARG A 138 12.52 1.02 -6.85
CA ARG A 138 12.25 1.26 -8.29
C ARG A 138 11.47 0.14 -8.95
N GLY A 139 10.26 -0.13 -8.45
CA GLY A 139 9.42 -1.20 -8.99
C GLY A 139 10.10 -2.58 -8.83
N TRP A 140 10.81 -2.76 -7.70
CA TRP A 140 11.47 -4.01 -7.30
C TRP A 140 12.66 -4.45 -8.15
N THR A 141 13.28 -3.52 -8.88
CA THR A 141 14.41 -3.78 -9.77
C THR A 141 15.77 -3.51 -9.14
N ARG A 142 15.82 -2.85 -7.96
CA ARG A 142 17.04 -2.51 -7.24
C ARG A 142 16.98 -2.96 -5.79
N ASP A 143 18.14 -3.30 -5.24
CA ASP A 143 18.35 -3.54 -3.82
C ASP A 143 18.25 -2.23 -3.04
N GLY A 144 17.44 -2.22 -1.99
CA GLY A 144 17.19 -1.06 -1.11
C GLY A 144 17.82 -1.20 0.28
N GLY A 145 18.60 -2.25 0.52
CA GLY A 145 19.27 -2.50 1.79
C GLY A 145 18.56 -3.45 2.74
N ASP A 146 19.08 -3.59 3.96
CA ASP A 146 18.50 -4.44 5.00
C ASP A 146 17.25 -3.83 5.59
N LEU A 147 16.18 -4.60 5.65
CA LEU A 147 14.88 -4.18 6.17
C LEU A 147 14.97 -3.60 7.59
N TYR A 148 15.69 -4.24 8.47
CA TYR A 148 15.70 -3.86 9.89
C TYR A 148 16.57 -2.64 10.17
N GLU A 149 17.67 -2.47 9.42
CA GLU A 149 18.50 -1.25 9.50
C GLU A 149 17.72 -0.02 9.03
N VAL A 150 16.98 -0.17 7.93
CA VAL A 150 16.13 0.90 7.40
C VAL A 150 14.97 1.19 8.34
N LEU A 151 14.31 0.17 8.89
CA LEU A 151 13.22 0.32 9.84
C LEU A 151 13.67 1.10 11.09
N GLU A 152 14.81 0.73 11.69
CA GLU A 152 15.39 1.42 12.85
C GLU A 152 15.70 2.90 12.54
N ARG A 153 16.23 3.19 11.35
CA ARG A 153 16.49 4.57 10.92
C ARG A 153 15.18 5.37 10.81
N LEU A 154 14.17 4.81 10.16
CA LEU A 154 12.89 5.45 9.95
C LEU A 154 12.12 5.68 11.27
N ASP A 155 12.21 4.75 12.21
CA ASP A 155 11.64 4.92 13.55
C ASP A 155 12.30 6.10 14.29
N LYS A 156 13.63 6.21 14.22
CA LYS A 156 14.38 7.35 14.78
C LYS A 156 14.02 8.68 14.11
N ALA A 157 13.72 8.66 12.80
CA ALA A 157 13.28 9.83 12.06
C ALA A 157 11.84 10.23 12.39
N GLY A 158 11.06 9.37 13.04
CA GLY A 158 9.68 9.64 13.45
C GLY A 158 8.62 9.22 12.44
N ALA A 159 8.89 8.21 11.62
CA ALA A 159 7.89 7.64 10.72
C ALA A 159 6.62 7.26 11.50
N SER A 160 5.44 7.59 10.95
CA SER A 160 4.17 7.40 11.63
C SER A 160 3.57 6.02 11.41
N ARG A 161 3.87 5.37 10.27
CA ARG A 161 3.41 4.01 9.91
C ARG A 161 4.15 3.42 8.74
N TYR A 162 4.00 2.12 8.57
CA TYR A 162 4.61 1.37 7.47
C TYR A 162 3.56 0.61 6.66
N VAL A 163 3.75 0.56 5.34
CA VAL A 163 3.08 -0.40 4.45
C VAL A 163 4.13 -1.46 4.09
N VAL A 164 3.93 -2.67 4.57
CA VAL A 164 4.90 -3.77 4.37
C VAL A 164 4.36 -4.73 3.32
N THR A 165 5.03 -4.79 2.16
CA THR A 165 4.67 -5.68 1.05
C THR A 165 5.67 -6.82 0.95
N ASP A 166 5.23 -8.07 1.13
CA ASP A 166 6.03 -9.21 0.66
C ASP A 166 5.87 -9.37 -0.84
N ILE A 167 6.87 -8.93 -1.61
CA ILE A 167 6.82 -8.97 -3.08
C ILE A 167 6.80 -10.38 -3.66
N THR A 168 7.22 -11.40 -2.88
CA THR A 168 7.13 -12.80 -3.31
C THR A 168 5.71 -13.35 -3.21
N LYS A 169 4.86 -12.68 -2.45
CA LYS A 169 3.44 -13.02 -2.23
C LYS A 169 2.50 -12.15 -3.06
N ASP A 170 2.93 -10.91 -3.41
CA ASP A 170 2.05 -9.96 -4.08
C ASP A 170 1.51 -10.48 -5.41
N GLY A 171 0.20 -10.34 -5.60
CA GLY A 171 -0.52 -10.82 -6.78
C GLY A 171 -0.57 -12.35 -6.95
N THR A 172 -0.03 -13.16 -6.02
CA THR A 172 0.01 -14.63 -6.15
C THR A 172 -1.21 -15.34 -5.60
N MET A 173 -1.98 -14.71 -4.71
CA MET A 173 -3.09 -15.32 -3.98
C MET A 173 -2.67 -16.61 -3.21
N ARG A 174 -1.53 -16.54 -2.51
CA ARG A 174 -0.97 -17.67 -1.73
C ARG A 174 -0.91 -17.40 -0.23
N GLY A 175 -1.74 -16.50 0.25
CA GLY A 175 -1.76 -16.05 1.64
C GLY A 175 -0.67 -15.02 1.96
N PRO A 176 -0.91 -14.14 2.96
CA PRO A 176 0.05 -13.14 3.45
C PRO A 176 1.22 -13.79 4.19
N ASN A 177 2.32 -13.05 4.32
CA ASN A 177 3.48 -13.48 5.09
C ASN A 177 3.35 -13.05 6.55
N LEU A 178 2.62 -13.85 7.35
CA LEU A 178 2.37 -13.53 8.76
C LEU A 178 3.66 -13.50 9.59
N ASP A 179 4.67 -14.28 9.25
CA ASP A 179 5.93 -14.32 10.00
C ASP A 179 6.73 -13.04 9.77
N LEU A 180 6.82 -12.56 8.54
CA LEU A 180 7.43 -11.25 8.23
C LEU A 180 6.72 -10.12 9.01
N LEU A 181 5.38 -10.12 9.05
CA LEU A 181 4.63 -9.09 9.77
C LEU A 181 4.89 -9.14 11.28
N ARG A 182 4.94 -10.34 11.89
CA ARG A 182 5.31 -10.49 13.31
C ARG A 182 6.72 -9.99 13.59
N GLU A 183 7.67 -10.30 12.71
CA GLU A 183 9.06 -9.86 12.85
C GLU A 183 9.18 -8.33 12.74
N VAL A 184 8.49 -7.71 11.80
CA VAL A 184 8.47 -6.23 11.65
C VAL A 184 7.82 -5.58 12.86
N CYS A 185 6.60 -6.00 13.24
CA CYS A 185 5.90 -5.46 14.40
C CYS A 185 6.65 -5.67 15.73
N GLY A 186 7.45 -6.72 15.82
CA GLY A 186 8.32 -6.95 16.99
C GLY A 186 9.54 -6.01 17.08
N ARG A 187 9.77 -5.16 16.06
CA ARG A 187 10.91 -4.25 15.99
C ARG A 187 10.53 -2.77 15.96
N THR A 188 9.25 -2.47 15.78
CA THR A 188 8.73 -1.11 15.78
C THR A 188 7.44 -1.01 16.59
N ASP A 189 7.22 0.13 17.24
CA ASP A 189 5.93 0.47 17.86
C ASP A 189 5.00 1.20 16.91
N ARG A 190 5.40 1.33 15.64
CA ARG A 190 4.59 2.03 14.62
C ARG A 190 3.58 1.08 13.98
N PRO A 191 2.36 1.57 13.69
CA PRO A 191 1.36 0.78 12.99
C PRO A 191 1.86 0.24 11.65
N VAL A 192 1.51 -1.01 11.36
CA VAL A 192 1.89 -1.71 10.13
C VAL A 192 0.65 -2.06 9.31
N ILE A 193 0.65 -1.71 8.03
CA ILE A 193 -0.35 -2.14 7.05
C ILE A 193 0.25 -3.31 6.27
N ALA A 194 -0.43 -4.44 6.30
CA ALA A 194 -0.03 -5.64 5.56
C ALA A 194 -0.38 -5.52 4.08
N SER A 195 0.54 -5.88 3.19
CA SER A 195 0.32 -5.88 1.74
C SER A 195 0.90 -7.13 1.09
N GLY A 196 0.17 -7.66 0.11
CA GLY A 196 0.58 -8.82 -0.69
C GLY A 196 0.07 -10.16 -0.18
N GLY A 197 -0.42 -10.98 -1.11
CA GLY A 197 -0.74 -12.39 -0.91
C GLY A 197 -2.16 -12.72 -0.44
N VAL A 198 -2.91 -11.80 0.14
CA VAL A 198 -4.29 -12.06 0.62
C VAL A 198 -5.13 -12.72 -0.47
N SER A 199 -5.78 -13.83 -0.14
CA SER A 199 -6.52 -14.65 -1.07
C SER A 199 -7.89 -15.14 -0.56
N THR A 200 -8.07 -15.21 0.75
CA THR A 200 -9.29 -15.75 1.39
C THR A 200 -9.72 -14.90 2.58
N LEU A 201 -10.95 -15.10 3.05
CA LEU A 201 -11.43 -14.50 4.31
C LEU A 201 -10.65 -15.04 5.52
N ASP A 202 -10.15 -16.27 5.48
CA ASP A 202 -9.32 -16.83 6.55
C ASP A 202 -7.95 -16.12 6.65
N ASP A 203 -7.40 -15.63 5.53
CA ASP A 203 -6.21 -14.79 5.54
C ASP A 203 -6.48 -13.48 6.30
N LEU A 204 -7.68 -12.88 6.10
CA LEU A 204 -8.08 -11.67 6.82
C LEU A 204 -8.23 -11.92 8.33
N ARG A 205 -8.82 -13.06 8.73
CA ARG A 205 -8.87 -13.46 10.16
C ARG A 205 -7.48 -13.65 10.75
N ALA A 206 -6.59 -14.28 10.01
CA ALA A 206 -5.21 -14.49 10.45
C ALA A 206 -4.45 -13.16 10.63
N LEU A 207 -4.69 -12.18 9.75
CA LEU A 207 -4.13 -10.83 9.87
C LEU A 207 -4.76 -10.07 11.04
N ALA A 208 -6.07 -10.18 11.26
CA ALA A 208 -6.74 -9.58 12.42
C ALA A 208 -6.17 -10.09 13.74
N GLY A 209 -5.77 -11.37 13.81
CA GLY A 209 -5.04 -11.93 14.94
C GLY A 209 -3.67 -11.28 15.23
N LEU A 210 -3.16 -10.44 14.34
CA LEU A 210 -1.93 -9.66 14.52
C LEU A 210 -2.18 -8.20 14.94
N GLU A 211 -3.44 -7.78 15.12
CA GLU A 211 -3.76 -6.41 15.58
C GLU A 211 -3.06 -6.08 16.90
N SER A 212 -3.08 -7.02 17.84
CA SER A 212 -2.47 -6.84 19.16
C SER A 212 -0.95 -6.65 19.13
N VAL A 213 -0.28 -7.02 18.05
CA VAL A 213 1.18 -6.86 17.89
C VAL A 213 1.57 -5.71 16.98
N GLY A 214 0.59 -4.98 16.39
CA GLY A 214 0.87 -3.76 15.64
C GLY A 214 0.35 -3.70 14.20
N VAL A 215 -0.31 -4.74 13.69
CA VAL A 215 -0.95 -4.66 12.36
C VAL A 215 -2.23 -3.84 12.47
N GLU A 216 -2.32 -2.70 11.78
CA GLU A 216 -3.48 -1.80 11.81
C GLU A 216 -4.40 -1.94 10.61
N GLY A 217 -3.90 -2.51 9.51
CA GLY A 217 -4.66 -2.56 8.27
C GLY A 217 -4.13 -3.60 7.29
N VAL A 218 -4.91 -3.82 6.24
CA VAL A 218 -4.58 -4.74 5.16
C VAL A 218 -4.95 -4.16 3.80
N ILE A 219 -4.00 -4.18 2.86
CA ILE A 219 -4.24 -3.88 1.47
C ILE A 219 -4.65 -5.16 0.75
N ALA A 220 -5.83 -5.15 0.15
CA ALA A 220 -6.35 -6.26 -0.65
C ALA A 220 -6.61 -5.79 -2.09
N GLY A 221 -5.99 -6.46 -3.05
CA GLY A 221 -6.14 -6.13 -4.46
C GLY A 221 -6.67 -7.32 -5.25
N LYS A 222 -5.79 -8.20 -5.72
CA LYS A 222 -6.12 -9.29 -6.65
C LYS A 222 -7.29 -10.17 -6.21
N ALA A 223 -7.40 -10.46 -4.91
CA ALA A 223 -8.49 -11.27 -4.37
C ALA A 223 -9.87 -10.64 -4.61
N LEU A 224 -10.00 -9.31 -4.48
CA LEU A 224 -11.22 -8.57 -4.75
C LEU A 224 -11.57 -8.59 -6.24
N TYR A 225 -10.61 -8.30 -7.12
CA TYR A 225 -10.82 -8.36 -8.56
C TYR A 225 -11.11 -9.78 -9.09
N ALA A 226 -10.54 -10.80 -8.46
CA ALA A 226 -10.80 -12.20 -8.80
C ALA A 226 -12.14 -12.71 -8.22
N GLY A 227 -12.86 -11.90 -7.43
CA GLY A 227 -14.12 -12.31 -6.80
C GLY A 227 -13.95 -13.42 -5.76
N ALA A 228 -12.76 -13.53 -5.13
CA ALA A 228 -12.53 -14.50 -4.06
C ALA A 228 -13.36 -14.18 -2.81
N PHE A 229 -13.63 -12.91 -2.60
CA PHE A 229 -14.58 -12.34 -1.63
C PHE A 229 -14.90 -10.90 -2.03
N THR A 230 -16.00 -10.37 -1.53
CA THR A 230 -16.40 -8.96 -1.71
C THR A 230 -15.81 -8.09 -0.59
N VAL A 231 -15.76 -6.77 -0.82
CA VAL A 231 -15.40 -5.80 0.25
C VAL A 231 -16.32 -5.94 1.44
N ALA A 232 -17.63 -6.07 1.22
CA ALA A 232 -18.61 -6.23 2.31
C ALA A 232 -18.39 -7.51 3.13
N GLU A 233 -18.00 -8.64 2.51
CA GLU A 233 -17.62 -9.87 3.23
C GLU A 233 -16.33 -9.70 4.03
N ALA A 234 -15.32 -9.05 3.44
CA ALA A 234 -14.07 -8.76 4.11
C ALA A 234 -14.29 -7.88 5.37
N LEU A 235 -15.07 -6.80 5.24
CA LEU A 235 -15.39 -5.91 6.36
C LEU A 235 -16.12 -6.63 7.49
N ARG A 236 -17.12 -7.48 7.16
CA ARG A 236 -17.80 -8.31 8.19
C ARG A 236 -16.82 -9.25 8.88
N THR A 237 -15.96 -9.93 8.10
CA THR A 237 -14.96 -10.85 8.65
C THR A 237 -14.00 -10.16 9.61
N LEU A 238 -13.55 -8.95 9.28
CA LEU A 238 -12.65 -8.16 10.13
C LEU A 238 -13.36 -7.61 11.38
N ALA A 239 -14.67 -7.34 11.30
CA ALA A 239 -15.45 -6.89 12.45
C ALA A 239 -15.78 -8.01 13.47
N GLU A 240 -15.76 -9.26 13.02
CA GLU A 240 -16.06 -10.45 13.82
C GLU A 240 -14.80 -11.12 14.41
N ALA A 241 -13.59 -10.71 13.97
CA ALA A 241 -12.32 -11.29 14.40
C ALA A 241 -11.77 -10.59 15.64
#